data_f49c2133fb63df249f7dcec0b8161e86
#
_entry.id   f49c2133fb63df249f7dcec0b8161e86
#
_cell.length_a   1.000
_cell.length_b   1.000
_cell.length_c   1.000
_cell.angle_alpha   90.00
_cell.angle_beta   90.00
_cell.angle_gamma   90.00
#
_symmetry.space_group_name_H-M   'P 1'
#
loop_
_entity.id
_entity.type
_entity.pdbx_description
1 polymer ?
#
loop_
_entity_poly.entity_id
_entity_poly.type
_entity_poly.pdbx_seq_one_letter_code
_entity_poly.pdbx_strand_id
1 'polypeptide(L)'
;MAGCSSATDSGHGGSPLAQVKPLIYVSSLRSMRDISACLRDRLPNVRASRSGEMTELDIGRGSWVILLTPSATGGTIVSVAQPARGAAPEESTMRFHVARCLT
;
A
#
# COMPACT_ATOMS: atom_id res chain seq x y z
N MET A 1 -32.54 -10.08 3.01
CA MET A 1 -32.01 -9.97 3.08
C MET A 1 -31.22 -9.77 3.37
N ALA A 2 -31.01 -9.64 3.41
CA ALA A 2 -30.21 -9.31 3.62
C ALA A 2 -29.29 -9.32 3.78
N GLY A 3 -29.13 -9.27 3.76
CA GLY A 3 -28.24 -9.16 3.91
C GLY A 3 -27.46 -9.22 3.83
N CYS A 4 -27.52 -9.16 3.64
CA CYS A 4 -26.73 -9.05 3.62
C CYS A 4 -25.88 -8.86 3.51
N SER A 5 -25.95 -8.59 3.41
CA SER A 5 -25.21 -8.22 3.38
C SER A 5 -24.33 -8.12 3.61
N SER A 6 -24.36 -8.03 3.63
CA SER A 6 -23.53 -7.79 3.85
C SER A 6 -22.68 -7.94 4.18
N ALA A 7 -22.66 -7.81 4.25
CA ALA A 7 -21.80 -7.87 4.55
C ALA A 7 -21.10 -8.27 4.54
N THR A 8 -21.02 -8.29 4.37
CA THR A 8 -20.29 -8.62 4.36
C THR A 8 -19.52 -8.67 4.19
N ASP A 9 -19.37 -8.38 3.99
CA ASP A 9 -18.57 -8.34 3.85
C ASP A 9 -17.79 -8.28 4.32
N SER A 10 -18.09 -7.95 4.35
CA SER A 10 -17.22 -7.69 4.82
C SER A 10 -16.48 -8.16 5.40
N GLY A 11 -16.53 -7.93 5.77
CA GLY A 11 -15.65 -8.20 6.36
C GLY A 11 -14.97 -9.26 6.28
N HIS A 12 -15.15 -9.74 5.88
CA HIS A 12 -14.47 -10.64 5.89
C HIS A 12 -13.36 -10.51 5.79
N GLY A 13 -13.61 -10.52 6.22
CA GLY A 13 -12.33 -10.70 6.48
C GLY A 13 -11.54 -9.64 6.15
N GLY A 14 -12.00 -8.69 6.26
CA GLY A 14 -11.24 -7.56 5.91
C GLY A 14 -10.01 -7.47 6.75
N SER A 15 -8.91 -7.32 6.08
CA SER A 15 -7.72 -6.85 6.70
C SER A 15 -8.04 -5.49 7.34
N PRO A 16 -7.45 -5.17 8.50
CA PRO A 16 -7.60 -3.80 9.03
C PRO A 16 -7.22 -2.74 8.01
N LEU A 17 -6.34 -3.08 7.08
CA LEU A 17 -5.91 -2.15 6.05
C LEU A 17 -7.04 -1.80 5.09
N ALA A 18 -7.98 -2.70 4.89
CA ALA A 18 -9.11 -2.42 4.00
C ALA A 18 -9.98 -1.29 4.52
N GLN A 19 -9.88 -0.97 5.80
CA GLN A 19 -10.68 0.06 6.43
C GLN A 19 -9.95 1.39 6.57
N VAL A 20 -8.67 1.42 6.23
CA VAL A 20 -7.87 2.63 6.33
C VAL A 20 -7.90 3.36 5.00
N LYS A 21 -8.31 4.61 5.02
CA LYS A 21 -8.31 5.42 3.82
C LYS A 21 -6.89 5.70 3.37
N PRO A 22 -6.58 5.46 2.11
CA PRO A 22 -5.24 5.77 1.62
C PRO A 22 -5.03 7.27 1.55
N LEU A 23 -3.83 7.71 1.91
CA LEU A 23 -3.41 9.08 1.71
C LEU A 23 -3.01 9.33 0.26
N ILE A 24 -2.55 8.28 -0.40
CA ILE A 24 -2.14 8.34 -1.80
C ILE A 24 -2.75 7.14 -2.49
N TYR A 25 -3.38 7.39 -3.63
CA TYR A 25 -3.94 6.31 -4.44
C TYR A 25 -3.75 6.69 -5.90
N VAL A 26 -2.76 6.11 -6.53
CA VAL A 26 -2.36 6.49 -7.89
C VAL A 26 -1.94 5.27 -8.67
N SER A 27 -1.78 5.43 -9.98
CA SER A 27 -1.22 4.40 -10.82
C SER A 27 0.13 4.84 -11.33
N SER A 28 0.98 3.85 -11.61
CA SER A 28 2.32 4.06 -12.14
C SER A 28 2.53 3.12 -13.29
N LEU A 29 3.32 3.53 -14.26
CA LEU A 29 3.67 2.66 -15.38
C LEU A 29 4.78 1.68 -15.00
N ARG A 30 5.40 1.86 -13.84
CA ARG A 30 6.48 0.97 -13.41
C ARG A 30 5.92 -0.32 -12.86
N SER A 31 6.71 -1.38 -12.95
CA SER A 31 6.31 -2.68 -12.43
C SER A 31 6.31 -2.69 -10.91
N MET A 32 5.54 -3.62 -10.32
CA MET A 32 5.52 -3.78 -8.88
C MET A 32 6.92 -4.11 -8.35
N ARG A 33 7.68 -4.89 -9.09
CA ARG A 33 9.04 -5.23 -8.72
C ARG A 33 9.93 -4.00 -8.63
N ASP A 34 9.85 -3.13 -9.64
CA ASP A 34 10.68 -1.93 -9.67
C ASP A 34 10.31 -0.97 -8.55
N ILE A 35 9.02 -0.78 -8.33
CA ILE A 35 8.56 0.11 -7.26
C ILE A 35 8.98 -0.44 -5.90
N SER A 36 8.78 -1.74 -5.70
CA SER A 36 9.14 -2.38 -4.44
C SER A 36 10.64 -2.25 -4.17
N ALA A 37 11.45 -2.52 -5.17
CA ALA A 37 12.91 -2.43 -5.02
C ALA A 37 13.32 -0.99 -4.71
N CYS A 38 12.73 -0.03 -5.39
CA CYS A 38 13.04 1.37 -5.19
C CYS A 38 12.70 1.81 -3.76
N LEU A 39 11.51 1.44 -3.28
CA LEU A 39 11.09 1.83 -1.95
C LEU A 39 11.92 1.16 -0.87
N ARG A 40 12.27 -0.11 -1.06
CA ARG A 40 13.11 -0.82 -0.10
C ARG A 40 14.52 -0.23 -0.04
N ASP A 41 14.98 0.31 -1.13
CA ASP A 41 16.29 0.93 -1.19
C ASP A 41 16.31 2.31 -0.52
N ARG A 42 15.18 3.01 -0.56
CA ARG A 42 15.11 4.38 -0.05
C ARG A 42 14.62 4.48 1.39
N LEU A 43 13.82 3.52 1.84
CA LEU A 43 13.17 3.60 3.15
C LEU A 43 13.72 2.55 4.09
N PRO A 44 13.82 2.87 5.39
CA PRO A 44 14.29 1.89 6.37
C PRO A 44 13.16 0.95 6.79
N ASN A 45 13.54 -0.23 7.26
CA ASN A 45 12.62 -1.18 7.87
C ASN A 45 11.42 -1.51 7.00
N VAL A 46 11.67 -1.79 5.72
CA VAL A 46 10.62 -2.19 4.80
C VAL A 46 10.52 -3.70 4.77
N ARG A 47 9.31 -4.20 5.04
CA ARG A 47 9.03 -5.63 4.98
C ARG A 47 8.01 -5.85 3.87
N ALA A 48 8.31 -6.79 3.01
CA ALA A 48 7.45 -7.09 1.87
C ALA A 48 6.78 -8.44 2.07
N SER A 49 5.50 -8.50 1.74
CA SER A 49 4.77 -9.76 1.72
C SER A 49 3.88 -9.78 0.50
N ARG A 50 3.51 -10.97 0.06
CA ARG A 50 2.66 -11.13 -1.11
C ARG A 50 1.40 -11.88 -0.73
N SER A 51 0.30 -11.46 -1.34
CA SER A 51 -0.98 -12.12 -1.17
C SER A 51 -1.65 -12.11 -2.55
N GLY A 52 -1.65 -13.27 -3.21
CA GLY A 52 -2.12 -13.33 -4.58
C GLY A 52 -1.26 -12.47 -5.47
N GLU A 53 -1.90 -11.55 -6.20
CA GLU A 53 -1.19 -10.64 -7.08
C GLU A 53 -0.76 -9.35 -6.39
N MET A 54 -1.18 -9.18 -5.15
CA MET A 54 -0.89 -7.96 -4.40
C MET A 54 0.42 -8.10 -3.63
N THR A 55 1.19 -7.03 -3.59
CA THR A 55 2.37 -6.93 -2.75
C THR A 55 2.11 -5.87 -1.70
N GLU A 56 2.35 -6.21 -0.45
CA GLU A 56 2.21 -5.27 0.65
C GLU A 56 3.59 -4.93 1.17
N LEU A 57 3.87 -3.64 1.29
CA LEU A 57 5.11 -3.16 1.89
C LEU A 57 4.75 -2.50 3.21
N ASP A 58 5.32 -3.02 4.28
CA ASP A 58 5.09 -2.55 5.63
C ASP A 58 6.34 -1.79 6.05
N ILE A 59 6.20 -0.51 6.35
CA ILE A 59 7.32 0.36 6.66
C ILE A 59 7.20 0.83 8.09
N GLY A 60 8.31 0.75 8.82
CA GLY A 60 8.36 1.24 10.19
C GLY A 60 7.44 0.48 11.12
N ARG A 61 7.37 -0.83 10.98
CA ARG A 61 6.56 -1.71 11.85
C ARG A 61 5.09 -1.33 11.84
N GLY A 62 4.53 -1.16 10.64
CA GLY A 62 3.12 -0.86 10.51
C GLY A 62 2.78 0.61 10.58
N SER A 63 3.78 1.47 10.61
CA SER A 63 3.56 2.91 10.58
C SER A 63 2.98 3.33 9.26
N TRP A 64 3.46 2.72 8.19
CA TRP A 64 3.00 2.97 6.83
C TRP A 64 2.81 1.65 6.13
N VAL A 65 1.80 1.59 5.28
CA VAL A 65 1.55 0.41 4.47
C VAL A 65 1.33 0.85 3.03
N ILE A 66 2.05 0.21 2.12
CA ILE A 66 1.91 0.46 0.70
C ILE A 66 1.43 -0.82 0.05
N LEU A 67 0.32 -0.72 -0.66
CA LEU A 67 -0.23 -1.84 -1.40
C LEU A 67 0.01 -1.64 -2.87
N LEU A 68 0.60 -2.63 -3.51
CA LEU A 68 0.89 -2.61 -4.93
C LEU A 68 0.07 -3.71 -5.60
N THR A 69 -0.77 -3.32 -6.56
CA THR A 69 -1.57 -4.29 -7.31
C THR A 69 -1.39 -4.04 -8.79
N PRO A 70 -1.49 -5.10 -9.61
CA PRO A 70 -1.34 -4.90 -11.05
C PRO A 70 -2.51 -4.10 -11.60
N SER A 71 -2.21 -3.21 -12.52
CA SER A 71 -3.24 -2.42 -13.19
C SER A 71 -3.72 -3.16 -14.43
N ALA A 72 -5.01 -3.06 -14.73
CA ALA A 72 -5.56 -3.68 -15.92
C ALA A 72 -4.98 -3.11 -17.21
N THR A 73 -4.46 -1.89 -17.15
CA THR A 73 -3.89 -1.22 -18.32
C THR A 73 -2.37 -1.30 -18.35
N GLY A 74 -1.78 -2.11 -17.49
CA GLY A 74 -0.34 -2.20 -17.36
C GLY A 74 0.16 -1.33 -16.22
N GLY A 75 1.32 -1.69 -15.69
CA GLY A 75 1.87 -0.96 -14.55
C GLY A 75 1.25 -1.39 -13.24
N THR A 76 1.22 -0.49 -12.30
CA THR A 76 0.86 -0.80 -10.91
C THR A 76 -0.06 0.26 -10.33
N ILE A 77 -1.05 -0.19 -9.56
CA ILE A 77 -1.85 0.70 -8.73
C ILE A 77 -1.19 0.73 -7.36
N VAL A 78 -0.97 1.94 -6.85
CA VAL A 78 -0.25 2.16 -5.61
C VAL A 78 -1.15 2.85 -4.61
N SER A 79 -1.32 2.22 -3.45
CA SER A 79 -2.12 2.76 -2.37
C SER A 79 -1.23 2.89 -1.14
N VAL A 80 -1.15 4.09 -0.57
CA VAL A 80 -0.31 4.36 0.60
C VAL A 80 -1.21 4.80 1.74
N ALA A 81 -1.10 4.12 2.87
CA ALA A 81 -1.91 4.43 4.04
C ALA A 81 -1.04 4.50 5.28
N GLN A 82 -1.50 5.25 6.27
CA GLN A 82 -0.81 5.38 7.55
C GLN A 82 -1.72 4.90 8.66
N PRO A 83 -1.70 3.60 9.00
CA PRO A 83 -2.56 3.07 10.05
C PRO A 83 -2.19 3.57 11.44
N ALA A 84 -0.90 3.85 11.67
CA ALA A 84 -0.42 4.28 12.98
C ALA A 84 0.13 5.70 12.88
N ARG A 85 -0.38 6.58 13.73
CA ARG A 85 0.03 7.97 13.70
C ARG A 85 1.37 8.19 14.37
N GLY A 86 2.01 9.28 13.99
CA GLY A 86 3.19 9.77 14.67
C GLY A 86 4.41 8.92 14.51
N ALA A 87 4.39 8.04 13.55
CA ALA A 87 5.50 7.14 13.36
C ALA A 87 6.40 7.64 12.23
N ALA A 88 7.62 7.16 12.25
CA ALA A 88 8.59 7.49 11.21
C ALA A 88 8.45 6.53 10.05
N PRO A 89 8.74 6.97 8.85
CA PRO A 89 9.10 8.33 8.50
C PRO A 89 7.89 9.26 8.44
N GLU A 90 8.15 10.56 8.43
CA GLU A 90 7.08 11.55 8.37
C GLU A 90 6.37 11.49 7.03
N GLU A 91 5.14 12.03 7.00
CA GLU A 91 4.33 11.99 5.80
C GLU A 91 5.02 12.66 4.61
N SER A 92 5.64 13.81 4.81
CA SER A 92 6.32 14.51 3.72
C SER A 92 7.46 13.68 3.15
N THR A 93 8.18 12.97 4.01
CA THR A 93 9.26 12.10 3.59
C THR A 93 8.70 10.92 2.79
N MET A 94 7.62 10.32 3.28
CA MET A 94 6.98 9.23 2.57
C MET A 94 6.50 9.66 1.20
N ARG A 95 5.83 10.80 1.12
CA ARG A 95 5.33 11.31 -0.16
C ARG A 95 6.47 11.53 -1.14
N PHE A 96 7.58 12.06 -0.65
CA PHE A 96 8.75 12.31 -1.51
C PHE A 96 9.28 11.00 -2.08
N HIS A 97 9.52 10.00 -1.24
CA HIS A 97 10.10 8.74 -1.70
C HIS A 97 9.12 7.98 -2.59
N VAL A 98 7.84 7.98 -2.26
CA VAL A 98 6.84 7.33 -3.08
C VAL A 98 6.82 7.97 -4.46
N ALA A 99 6.77 9.30 -4.52
CA ALA A 99 6.75 9.99 -5.81
C ALA A 99 7.98 9.65 -6.65
N ARG A 100 9.15 9.60 -6.03
CA ARG A 100 10.39 9.27 -6.75
C ARG A 100 10.38 7.84 -7.29
N CYS A 101 9.72 6.94 -6.61
CA CYS A 101 9.71 5.54 -7.03
C CYS A 101 8.64 5.21 -8.06
N LEU A 102 7.67 6.09 -8.25
CA LEU A 102 6.57 5.85 -9.18
C LEU A 102 6.81 6.39 -10.59
N THR A 103 7.84 7.18 -10.77
CA THR A 103 8.13 7.81 -12.07
C THR A 103 9.30 7.18 -12.80
#